data_38f107348ffa98be28e8d07082059da5
#
_entry.id   38f107348ffa98be28e8d07082059da5
#
_cell.length_a   1.000
_cell.length_b   1.000
_cell.length_c   1.000
_cell.angle_alpha   90.00
_cell.angle_beta   90.00
_cell.angle_gamma   90.00
#
_symmetry.space_group_name_H-M   'P 1'
#
loop_
_entity.id
_entity.type
_entity.pdbx_description
1 polymer ?
#
loop_
_entity_poly.entity_id
_entity_poly.type
_entity_poly.pdbx_seq_one_letter_code
_entity_poly.pdbx_strand_id
1 'polypeptide(L)'
;MVSKRLIRHLVIRGVTLYLTVVVAVYLTIIIANMGGKVDEFVLGDLYTRIHEEVNRNPQYRALPGAERDRLVKQMFELEVKRLGYDRPFIERSFIYLKDALTLDLGRALFMLSDSGSRLVRNIILERLPNTVLLFTTVTVINFFIHLLLGLYLSRHHGSPLDRIFVAFSPTSTIPGWFYGIFLILIFYTWLHLLPPSGMVDVPPPPDPLSYALSVLKHMILPMLAWIISGFFLGVYSTRTFFLIFSTEDYVEAAKAKGLPPRLIETRYILRPSLPPILTNFALSVVGSWGGAIITETVFQWPGLGLVTWQAIQYFDTPVLVGITVIYAYLLAATVFILDIVYSLVDPRIKAGFAR
;
A
#
# COMPACT_ATOMS: atom_id res chain seq x y z
N MET A 1 -14.00 10.02 -32.13
CA MET A 1 -15.26 9.65 -31.45
C MET A 1 -15.00 8.37 -30.63
N VAL A 2 -15.34 8.36 -29.34
CA VAL A 2 -15.23 7.16 -28.49
C VAL A 2 -16.33 6.17 -28.94
N SER A 3 -15.95 4.92 -29.25
CA SER A 3 -16.91 3.89 -29.70
C SER A 3 -17.90 3.57 -28.58
N LYS A 4 -19.21 3.39 -28.93
CA LYS A 4 -20.23 2.92 -27.97
C LYS A 4 -19.84 1.61 -27.29
N ARG A 5 -19.10 0.73 -27.96
CA ARG A 5 -18.59 -0.52 -27.40
C ARG A 5 -17.52 -0.28 -26.33
N LEU A 6 -16.63 0.71 -26.54
CA LEU A 6 -15.63 1.08 -25.55
C LEU A 6 -16.30 1.61 -24.27
N ILE A 7 -17.30 2.50 -24.42
CA ILE A 7 -18.05 3.01 -23.26
C ILE A 7 -18.72 1.84 -22.51
N ARG A 8 -19.38 0.94 -23.23
CA ARG A 8 -20.00 -0.26 -22.62
C ARG A 8 -18.97 -1.12 -21.89
N HIS A 9 -17.78 -1.34 -22.47
CA HIS A 9 -16.70 -2.09 -21.85
C HIS A 9 -16.23 -1.42 -20.54
N LEU A 10 -15.97 -0.12 -20.57
CA LEU A 10 -15.53 0.64 -19.39
C LEU A 10 -16.60 0.66 -18.29
N VAL A 11 -17.88 0.78 -18.65
CA VAL A 11 -18.97 0.71 -17.66
C VAL A 11 -19.03 -0.67 -17.01
N ILE A 12 -19.01 -1.75 -17.81
CA ILE A 12 -19.01 -3.12 -17.27
C ILE A 12 -17.80 -3.32 -16.36
N ARG A 13 -16.62 -2.87 -16.79
CA ARG A 13 -15.39 -2.98 -16.01
C ARG A 13 -15.44 -2.20 -14.69
N GLY A 14 -15.95 -0.97 -14.74
CA GLY A 14 -16.17 -0.15 -13.55
C GLY A 14 -17.13 -0.80 -12.55
N VAL A 15 -18.24 -1.34 -13.04
CA VAL A 15 -19.20 -2.10 -12.20
C VAL A 15 -18.55 -3.34 -11.61
N THR A 16 -17.78 -4.11 -12.40
CA THR A 16 -17.09 -5.30 -11.89
C THR A 16 -16.08 -4.94 -10.80
N LEU A 17 -15.26 -3.91 -11.01
CA LEU A 17 -14.28 -3.45 -10.01
C LEU A 17 -14.98 -2.95 -8.75
N TYR A 18 -16.06 -2.20 -8.88
CA TYR A 18 -16.85 -1.75 -7.73
C TYR A 18 -17.40 -2.94 -6.92
N LEU A 19 -17.99 -3.93 -7.59
CA LEU A 19 -18.45 -5.16 -6.94
C LEU A 19 -17.31 -5.92 -6.25
N THR A 20 -16.13 -5.95 -6.86
CA THR A 20 -14.93 -6.55 -6.25
C THR A 20 -14.55 -5.81 -4.97
N VAL A 21 -14.57 -4.47 -4.97
CA VAL A 21 -14.33 -3.67 -3.76
C VAL A 21 -15.39 -3.97 -2.69
N VAL A 22 -16.68 -4.02 -3.06
CA VAL A 22 -17.76 -4.34 -2.12
C VAL A 22 -17.53 -5.70 -1.45
N VAL A 23 -17.19 -6.72 -2.23
CA VAL A 23 -16.93 -8.08 -1.71
C VAL A 23 -15.68 -8.08 -0.81
N ALA A 24 -14.59 -7.46 -1.26
CA ALA A 24 -13.35 -7.40 -0.49
C ALA A 24 -13.54 -6.68 0.86
N VAL A 25 -14.20 -5.53 0.84
CA VAL A 25 -14.52 -4.75 2.06
C VAL A 25 -15.44 -5.55 2.99
N TYR A 26 -16.46 -6.20 2.45
CA TYR A 26 -17.38 -6.99 3.26
C TYR A 26 -16.70 -8.18 3.92
N LEU A 27 -15.86 -8.91 3.18
CA LEU A 27 -15.07 -10.00 3.74
C LEU A 27 -14.12 -9.50 4.83
N THR A 28 -13.49 -8.35 4.64
CA THR A 28 -12.62 -7.72 5.65
C THR A 28 -13.40 -7.41 6.93
N ILE A 29 -14.60 -6.83 6.81
CA ILE A 29 -15.47 -6.52 7.96
C ILE A 29 -15.84 -7.81 8.70
N ILE A 30 -16.25 -8.86 7.96
CA ILE A 30 -16.59 -10.15 8.58
C ILE A 30 -15.38 -10.72 9.32
N ILE A 31 -14.23 -10.85 8.65
CA ILE A 31 -13.02 -11.45 9.24
C ILE A 31 -12.57 -10.68 10.48
N ALA A 32 -12.55 -9.34 10.39
CA ALA A 32 -12.14 -8.48 11.50
C ALA A 32 -13.04 -8.61 12.75
N ASN A 33 -14.31 -8.94 12.56
CA ASN A 33 -15.30 -8.98 13.65
C ASN A 33 -15.77 -10.41 14.01
N MET A 34 -15.39 -11.45 13.26
CA MET A 34 -15.84 -12.84 13.48
C MET A 34 -15.55 -13.37 14.88
N GLY A 35 -14.50 -12.90 15.54
CA GLY A 35 -14.12 -13.38 16.86
C GLY A 35 -14.93 -12.83 18.02
N GLY A 36 -15.86 -11.86 17.79
CA GLY A 36 -16.60 -11.16 18.84
C GLY A 36 -15.73 -10.31 19.79
N LYS A 37 -14.41 -10.43 19.68
CA LYS A 37 -13.45 -9.71 20.54
C LYS A 37 -13.50 -8.20 20.34
N VAL A 38 -13.75 -7.75 19.11
CA VAL A 38 -13.88 -6.31 18.81
C VAL A 38 -15.07 -5.72 19.56
N ASP A 39 -16.21 -6.40 19.55
CA ASP A 39 -17.40 -5.97 20.29
C ASP A 39 -17.11 -5.92 21.79
N GLU A 40 -16.46 -6.95 22.33
CA GLU A 40 -16.07 -7.03 23.75
C GLU A 40 -15.17 -5.84 24.14
N PHE A 41 -14.14 -5.52 23.31
CA PHE A 41 -13.26 -4.38 23.55
C PHE A 41 -13.99 -3.04 23.43
N VAL A 42 -14.80 -2.85 22.39
CA VAL A 42 -15.55 -1.60 22.19
C VAL A 42 -16.54 -1.36 23.32
N LEU A 43 -17.27 -2.39 23.74
CA LEU A 43 -18.21 -2.28 24.84
C LEU A 43 -17.49 -2.06 26.18
N GLY A 44 -16.36 -2.71 26.41
CA GLY A 44 -15.51 -2.49 27.58
C GLY A 44 -14.96 -1.06 27.68
N ASP A 45 -14.42 -0.53 26.57
CA ASP A 45 -13.93 0.86 26.48
C ASP A 45 -15.08 1.87 26.67
N LEU A 46 -16.23 1.60 26.05
CA LEU A 46 -17.43 2.43 26.21
C LEU A 46 -17.88 2.50 27.67
N TYR A 47 -17.95 1.33 28.32
CA TYR A 47 -18.31 1.27 29.74
C TYR A 47 -17.32 2.06 30.60
N THR A 48 -16.02 1.89 30.38
CA THR A 48 -14.96 2.60 31.11
C THR A 48 -15.07 4.10 30.93
N ARG A 49 -15.26 4.58 29.68
CA ARG A 49 -15.43 6.02 29.41
C ARG A 49 -16.63 6.63 30.10
N ILE A 50 -17.78 5.94 30.04
CA ILE A 50 -19.01 6.42 30.71
C ILE A 50 -18.80 6.45 32.22
N HIS A 51 -18.17 5.40 32.78
CA HIS A 51 -17.87 5.34 34.20
C HIS A 51 -16.94 6.49 34.64
N GLU A 52 -15.90 6.79 33.86
CA GLU A 52 -15.02 7.93 34.11
C GLU A 52 -15.77 9.27 33.98
N GLU A 53 -16.59 9.44 32.96
CA GLU A 53 -17.37 10.66 32.74
C GLU A 53 -18.29 10.95 33.91
N VAL A 54 -19.03 9.96 34.38
CA VAL A 54 -19.92 10.08 35.54
C VAL A 54 -19.12 10.41 36.82
N ASN A 55 -17.95 9.81 37.00
CA ASN A 55 -17.13 10.07 38.18
C ASN A 55 -16.35 11.41 38.13
N ARG A 56 -16.05 11.94 36.94
CA ARG A 56 -15.38 13.25 36.77
C ARG A 56 -16.35 14.41 36.82
N ASN A 57 -17.60 14.21 36.44
CA ASN A 57 -18.60 15.29 36.43
C ASN A 57 -19.03 15.67 37.85
N PRO A 58 -18.86 16.92 38.31
CA PRO A 58 -19.24 17.37 39.65
C PRO A 58 -20.69 17.13 40.00
N GLN A 59 -21.60 17.25 39.01
CA GLN A 59 -23.03 17.06 39.20
C GLN A 59 -23.36 15.59 39.55
N TYR A 60 -22.71 14.63 38.93
CA TYR A 60 -22.97 13.20 39.18
C TYR A 60 -22.17 12.67 40.37
N ARG A 61 -20.98 13.28 40.65
CA ARG A 61 -20.14 12.89 41.76
C ARG A 61 -20.83 13.12 43.13
N ALA A 62 -21.76 14.06 43.20
CA ALA A 62 -22.55 14.32 44.43
C ALA A 62 -23.63 13.25 44.72
N LEU A 63 -23.93 12.37 43.75
CA LEU A 63 -24.94 11.30 43.93
C LEU A 63 -24.39 10.17 44.79
N PRO A 64 -25.27 9.46 45.54
CA PRO A 64 -24.91 8.22 46.23
C PRO A 64 -24.32 7.18 45.26
N GLY A 65 -23.39 6.32 45.72
CA GLY A 65 -22.73 5.32 44.90
C GLY A 65 -23.67 4.45 44.09
N ALA A 66 -24.75 3.94 44.75
CA ALA A 66 -25.76 3.11 44.08
C ALA A 66 -26.54 3.85 42.96
N GLU A 67 -26.73 5.16 43.08
CA GLU A 67 -27.37 5.97 42.03
C GLU A 67 -26.42 6.26 40.88
N ARG A 68 -25.13 6.49 41.17
CA ARG A 68 -24.10 6.62 40.11
C ARG A 68 -23.96 5.36 39.29
N ASP A 69 -23.94 4.19 39.92
CA ASP A 69 -23.86 2.91 39.21
C ASP A 69 -25.06 2.66 38.33
N ARG A 70 -26.29 3.05 38.81
CA ARG A 70 -27.48 3.02 37.96
C ARG A 70 -27.39 3.96 36.76
N LEU A 71 -26.89 5.18 36.98
CA LEU A 71 -26.72 6.16 35.92
C LEU A 71 -25.71 5.66 34.86
N VAL A 72 -24.55 5.12 35.28
CA VAL A 72 -23.57 4.51 34.38
C VAL A 72 -24.20 3.43 33.53
N LYS A 73 -24.99 2.53 34.18
CA LYS A 73 -25.65 1.43 33.45
C LYS A 73 -26.68 1.95 32.44
N GLN A 74 -27.50 2.93 32.84
CA GLN A 74 -28.48 3.55 31.93
C GLN A 74 -27.81 4.25 30.73
N MET A 75 -26.77 5.05 30.99
CA MET A 75 -26.02 5.71 29.94
C MET A 75 -25.36 4.68 28.99
N PHE A 76 -24.81 3.61 29.55
CA PHE A 76 -24.21 2.53 28.76
C PHE A 76 -25.25 1.83 27.87
N GLU A 77 -26.41 1.44 28.43
CA GLU A 77 -27.50 0.80 27.66
C GLU A 77 -28.02 1.71 26.52
N LEU A 78 -28.15 3.01 26.79
CA LEU A 78 -28.56 4.00 25.78
C LEU A 78 -27.54 4.10 24.67
N GLU A 79 -26.23 4.15 25.01
CA GLU A 79 -25.15 4.29 24.05
C GLU A 79 -24.97 3.01 23.24
N VAL A 80 -25.09 1.83 23.84
CA VAL A 80 -25.11 0.53 23.15
C VAL A 80 -26.22 0.48 22.09
N LYS A 81 -27.43 0.96 22.42
CA LYS A 81 -28.54 1.05 21.47
C LYS A 81 -28.30 2.09 20.39
N ARG A 82 -27.76 3.25 20.78
CA ARG A 82 -27.40 4.33 19.82
C ARG A 82 -26.40 3.87 18.78
N LEU A 83 -25.40 3.10 19.22
CA LEU A 83 -24.35 2.56 18.35
C LEU A 83 -24.77 1.27 17.64
N GLY A 84 -25.97 0.72 17.97
CA GLY A 84 -26.52 -0.46 17.34
C GLY A 84 -25.91 -1.79 17.77
N TYR A 85 -25.12 -1.81 18.86
CA TYR A 85 -24.52 -3.05 19.39
C TYR A 85 -25.53 -4.04 20.01
N ASP A 86 -26.76 -3.61 20.18
CA ASP A 86 -27.90 -4.46 20.56
C ASP A 86 -28.42 -5.35 19.41
N ARG A 87 -27.99 -5.06 18.16
CA ARG A 87 -28.41 -5.81 16.96
C ARG A 87 -27.47 -6.98 16.66
N PRO A 88 -27.98 -8.05 16.03
CA PRO A 88 -27.13 -9.14 15.54
C PRO A 88 -26.00 -8.63 14.64
N PHE A 89 -24.82 -9.25 14.74
CA PHE A 89 -23.63 -8.85 13.96
C PHE A 89 -23.94 -8.77 12.45
N ILE A 90 -24.73 -9.70 11.91
CA ILE A 90 -25.07 -9.73 10.48
C ILE A 90 -25.74 -8.41 10.05
N GLU A 91 -26.70 -7.89 10.83
CA GLU A 91 -27.35 -6.61 10.51
C GLU A 91 -26.36 -5.46 10.58
N ARG A 92 -25.51 -5.42 11.60
CA ARG A 92 -24.48 -4.39 11.77
C ARG A 92 -23.45 -4.43 10.66
N SER A 93 -23.11 -5.62 10.15
CA SER A 93 -22.11 -5.77 9.08
C SER A 93 -22.51 -5.05 7.79
N PHE A 94 -23.81 -4.97 7.48
CA PHE A 94 -24.30 -4.18 6.33
C PHE A 94 -24.22 -2.68 6.58
N ILE A 95 -24.43 -2.23 7.81
CA ILE A 95 -24.24 -0.81 8.17
C ILE A 95 -22.76 -0.46 8.03
N TYR A 96 -21.86 -1.27 8.60
CA TYR A 96 -20.41 -1.09 8.46
C TYR A 96 -19.94 -1.13 7.00
N LEU A 97 -20.53 -2.01 6.17
CA LEU A 97 -20.25 -2.03 4.74
C LEU A 97 -20.66 -0.72 4.06
N LYS A 98 -21.87 -0.23 4.32
CA LYS A 98 -22.34 1.05 3.78
C LYS A 98 -21.41 2.18 4.17
N ASP A 99 -21.07 2.30 5.45
CA ASP A 99 -20.21 3.36 5.97
C ASP A 99 -18.79 3.25 5.37
N ALA A 100 -18.22 2.06 5.30
CA ALA A 100 -16.94 1.82 4.64
C ALA A 100 -16.95 2.20 3.16
N LEU A 101 -18.03 1.84 2.42
CA LEU A 101 -18.16 2.21 1.00
C LEU A 101 -18.39 3.71 0.78
N THR A 102 -18.88 4.44 1.75
CA THR A 102 -19.00 5.90 1.70
C THR A 102 -17.78 6.63 2.29
N LEU A 103 -16.73 5.87 2.67
CA LEU A 103 -15.52 6.37 3.33
C LEU A 103 -15.80 7.07 4.67
N ASP A 104 -16.91 6.76 5.30
CA ASP A 104 -17.15 7.05 6.71
C ASP A 104 -16.55 5.91 7.54
N LEU A 105 -15.23 6.01 7.77
CA LEU A 105 -14.45 4.95 8.42
C LEU A 105 -14.57 4.98 9.96
N GLY A 106 -15.43 5.84 10.49
CA GLY A 106 -15.66 5.95 11.92
C GLY A 106 -14.45 6.52 12.69
N ARG A 107 -14.37 6.13 13.96
CA ARG A 107 -13.35 6.58 14.90
C ARG A 107 -12.47 5.43 15.38
N ALA A 108 -11.19 5.73 15.54
CA ALA A 108 -10.24 4.84 16.18
C ALA A 108 -10.57 4.65 17.67
N LEU A 109 -10.31 3.46 18.17
CA LEU A 109 -10.54 3.12 19.59
C LEU A 109 -9.48 3.77 20.48
N PHE A 110 -8.21 3.64 20.10
CA PHE A 110 -7.07 4.04 20.91
C PHE A 110 -6.13 5.01 20.20
N MET A 111 -6.08 4.97 18.88
CA MET A 111 -5.13 5.73 18.08
C MET A 111 -5.61 7.16 17.83
N LEU A 112 -4.62 8.05 17.66
CA LEU A 112 -4.82 9.45 17.27
C LEU A 112 -3.98 9.73 16.02
N SER A 113 -4.47 10.63 15.18
CA SER A 113 -3.68 11.21 14.10
C SER A 113 -2.66 12.21 14.67
N ASP A 114 -1.73 12.68 13.85
CA ASP A 114 -0.75 13.71 14.25
C ASP A 114 -1.42 15.03 14.66
N SER A 115 -2.56 15.33 14.06
CA SER A 115 -3.41 16.49 14.43
C SER A 115 -4.27 16.24 15.68
N GLY A 116 -4.17 15.09 16.35
CA GLY A 116 -4.95 14.74 17.54
C GLY A 116 -6.37 14.24 17.25
N SER A 117 -6.73 13.97 16.00
CA SER A 117 -8.04 13.47 15.62
C SER A 117 -8.16 11.95 15.82
N ARG A 118 -9.31 11.49 16.32
CA ARG A 118 -9.66 10.05 16.37
C ARG A 118 -10.32 9.55 15.09
N LEU A 119 -10.57 10.39 14.10
CA LEU A 119 -11.16 9.95 12.84
C LEU A 119 -10.17 9.06 12.08
N VAL A 120 -10.57 7.83 11.79
CA VAL A 120 -9.74 6.83 11.08
C VAL A 120 -9.25 7.39 9.75
N ARG A 121 -10.12 8.10 9.02
CA ARG A 121 -9.74 8.78 7.77
C ARG A 121 -8.56 9.72 7.95
N ASN A 122 -8.52 10.51 9.01
CA ASN A 122 -7.42 11.47 9.26
C ASN A 122 -6.13 10.72 9.59
N ILE A 123 -6.19 9.69 10.45
CA ILE A 123 -5.04 8.84 10.79
C ILE A 123 -4.39 8.28 9.51
N ILE A 124 -5.20 7.80 8.58
CA ILE A 124 -4.71 7.21 7.34
C ILE A 124 -4.17 8.28 6.38
N LEU A 125 -4.92 9.37 6.16
CA LEU A 125 -4.55 10.40 5.18
C LEU A 125 -3.31 11.20 5.60
N GLU A 126 -3.03 11.37 6.89
CA GLU A 126 -1.81 12.02 7.39
C GLU A 126 -0.57 11.13 7.18
N ARG A 127 -0.72 9.82 7.15
CA ARG A 127 0.40 8.84 7.06
C ARG A 127 0.61 8.26 5.66
N LEU A 128 -0.45 8.20 4.85
CA LEU A 128 -0.39 7.69 3.48
C LEU A 128 0.68 8.38 2.62
N PRO A 129 0.83 9.72 2.62
CA PRO A 129 1.85 10.40 1.82
C PRO A 129 3.28 9.94 2.13
N ASN A 130 3.58 9.61 3.37
CA ASN A 130 4.91 9.16 3.78
C ASN A 130 5.23 7.78 3.21
N THR A 131 4.28 6.85 3.25
CA THR A 131 4.39 5.53 2.60
C THR A 131 4.53 5.68 1.10
N VAL A 132 3.69 6.50 0.47
CA VAL A 132 3.73 6.76 -0.98
C VAL A 132 5.08 7.34 -1.37
N LEU A 133 5.58 8.33 -0.65
CA LEU A 133 6.88 8.96 -0.92
C LEU A 133 8.02 7.92 -0.91
N LEU A 134 8.13 7.13 0.14
CA LEU A 134 9.22 6.16 0.28
C LEU A 134 9.12 5.06 -0.77
N PHE A 135 8.00 4.34 -0.80
CA PHE A 135 7.90 3.12 -1.60
C PHE A 135 7.67 3.38 -3.09
N THR A 136 7.01 4.48 -3.46
CA THR A 136 6.94 4.85 -4.89
C THR A 136 8.31 5.23 -5.43
N THR A 137 9.10 5.98 -4.65
CA THR A 137 10.49 6.33 -5.05
C THR A 137 11.31 5.09 -5.28
N VAL A 138 11.29 4.13 -4.35
CA VAL A 138 11.98 2.83 -4.50
C VAL A 138 11.49 2.08 -5.74
N THR A 139 10.16 1.99 -5.92
CA THR A 139 9.55 1.27 -7.04
C THR A 139 9.96 1.86 -8.37
N VAL A 140 10.00 3.19 -8.48
CA VAL A 140 10.45 3.90 -9.69
C VAL A 140 11.94 3.64 -9.96
N ILE A 141 12.79 3.73 -8.95
CA ILE A 141 14.23 3.47 -9.08
C ILE A 141 14.46 2.01 -9.51
N ASN A 142 13.85 1.05 -8.84
CA ASN A 142 13.93 -0.37 -9.18
C ASN A 142 13.43 -0.65 -10.60
N PHE A 143 12.35 -0.02 -11.02
CA PHE A 143 11.83 -0.15 -12.38
C PHE A 143 12.88 0.20 -13.42
N PHE A 144 13.54 1.35 -13.29
CA PHE A 144 14.58 1.75 -14.25
C PHE A 144 15.83 0.87 -14.18
N ILE A 145 16.25 0.47 -12.98
CA ILE A 145 17.37 -0.47 -12.81
C ILE A 145 17.05 -1.80 -13.51
N HIS A 146 15.88 -2.39 -13.23
CA HIS A 146 15.48 -3.67 -13.79
C HIS A 146 15.30 -3.59 -15.31
N LEU A 147 14.68 -2.51 -15.81
CA LEU A 147 14.47 -2.29 -17.25
C LEU A 147 15.80 -2.19 -18.00
N LEU A 148 16.69 -1.30 -17.55
CA LEU A 148 17.94 -1.02 -18.25
C LEU A 148 18.92 -2.20 -18.17
N LEU A 149 19.13 -2.75 -16.97
CA LEU A 149 20.03 -3.88 -16.79
C LEU A 149 19.45 -5.17 -17.37
N GLY A 150 18.14 -5.41 -17.23
CA GLY A 150 17.47 -6.57 -17.81
C GLY A 150 17.56 -6.56 -19.34
N LEU A 151 17.33 -5.41 -19.98
CA LEU A 151 17.51 -5.27 -21.42
C LEU A 151 18.96 -5.47 -21.84
N TYR A 152 19.92 -4.87 -21.11
CA TYR A 152 21.35 -5.06 -21.36
C TYR A 152 21.77 -6.53 -21.26
N LEU A 153 21.38 -7.24 -20.19
CA LEU A 153 21.74 -8.64 -19.95
C LEU A 153 21.06 -9.61 -20.92
N SER A 154 19.85 -9.28 -21.39
CA SER A 154 19.19 -10.10 -22.42
C SER A 154 19.99 -10.15 -23.72
N ARG A 155 20.72 -9.09 -24.04
CA ARG A 155 21.59 -8.99 -25.23
C ARG A 155 22.95 -9.66 -25.02
N HIS A 156 23.44 -9.71 -23.78
CA HIS A 156 24.71 -10.32 -23.39
C HIS A 156 24.49 -11.63 -22.63
N HIS A 157 23.52 -12.41 -23.10
CA HIS A 157 23.17 -13.70 -22.51
C HIS A 157 24.38 -14.63 -22.41
N GLY A 158 24.56 -15.27 -21.25
CA GLY A 158 25.69 -16.16 -20.97
C GLY A 158 27.02 -15.44 -20.67
N SER A 159 27.07 -14.10 -20.69
CA SER A 159 28.25 -13.33 -20.27
C SER A 159 28.58 -13.54 -18.78
N PRO A 160 29.81 -13.24 -18.34
CA PRO A 160 30.14 -13.34 -16.90
C PRO A 160 29.20 -12.53 -16.01
N LEU A 161 28.82 -11.32 -16.43
CA LEU A 161 27.90 -10.48 -15.70
C LEU A 161 26.49 -11.12 -15.61
N ASP A 162 25.98 -11.68 -16.71
CA ASP A 162 24.71 -12.38 -16.75
C ASP A 162 24.70 -13.58 -15.77
N ARG A 163 25.78 -14.37 -15.73
CA ARG A 163 25.94 -15.47 -14.78
C ARG A 163 25.92 -15.01 -13.33
N ILE A 164 26.54 -13.86 -13.01
CA ILE A 164 26.50 -13.28 -11.67
C ILE A 164 25.05 -12.95 -11.26
N PHE A 165 24.30 -12.28 -12.13
CA PHE A 165 22.90 -11.98 -11.81
C PHE A 165 22.03 -13.22 -11.62
N VAL A 166 22.24 -14.26 -12.44
CA VAL A 166 21.56 -15.55 -12.27
C VAL A 166 21.95 -16.21 -10.95
N ALA A 167 23.24 -16.26 -10.62
CA ALA A 167 23.76 -16.92 -9.43
C ALA A 167 23.30 -16.22 -8.13
N PHE A 168 23.22 -14.87 -8.13
CA PHE A 168 22.82 -14.09 -6.97
C PHE A 168 21.31 -13.83 -6.91
N SER A 169 20.51 -14.21 -7.92
CA SER A 169 19.05 -14.01 -7.86
C SER A 169 18.36 -14.62 -6.62
N PRO A 170 18.83 -15.77 -6.05
CA PRO A 170 18.23 -16.29 -4.82
C PRO A 170 18.39 -15.38 -3.58
N THR A 171 19.38 -14.48 -3.56
CA THR A 171 19.57 -13.54 -2.43
C THR A 171 18.39 -12.56 -2.28
N SER A 172 17.65 -12.34 -3.36
CA SER A 172 16.43 -11.50 -3.34
C SER A 172 15.23 -12.16 -2.65
N THR A 173 15.33 -13.42 -2.18
CA THR A 173 14.34 -14.02 -1.28
C THR A 173 14.45 -13.46 0.14
N ILE A 174 15.58 -12.81 0.46
CA ILE A 174 15.79 -12.15 1.74
C ILE A 174 14.99 -10.84 1.75
N PRO A 175 14.10 -10.63 2.74
CA PRO A 175 13.24 -9.45 2.79
C PRO A 175 14.06 -8.15 2.95
N GLY A 176 13.55 -7.04 2.40
CA GLY A 176 14.23 -5.74 2.48
C GLY A 176 14.54 -5.28 3.90
N TRP A 177 13.63 -5.47 4.86
CA TRP A 177 13.86 -5.10 6.26
C TRP A 177 15.08 -5.81 6.88
N PHE A 178 15.39 -7.03 6.46
CA PHE A 178 16.56 -7.77 6.93
C PHE A 178 17.86 -7.09 6.48
N TYR A 179 17.97 -6.72 5.21
CA TYR A 179 19.07 -5.88 4.73
C TYR A 179 19.13 -4.55 5.47
N GLY A 180 17.96 -3.98 5.79
CA GLY A 180 17.84 -2.74 6.53
C GLY A 180 18.54 -2.76 7.87
N ILE A 181 18.41 -3.86 8.63
CA ILE A 181 19.10 -4.01 9.94
C ILE A 181 20.63 -3.93 9.76
N PHE A 182 21.19 -4.62 8.76
CA PHE A 182 22.64 -4.55 8.50
C PHE A 182 23.08 -3.19 8.00
N LEU A 183 22.27 -2.52 7.17
CA LEU A 183 22.55 -1.17 6.72
C LEU A 183 22.57 -0.16 7.88
N ILE A 184 21.65 -0.28 8.83
CA ILE A 184 21.66 0.53 10.06
C ILE A 184 22.95 0.25 10.84
N LEU A 185 23.31 -1.01 11.05
CA LEU A 185 24.51 -1.39 11.76
C LEU A 185 25.79 -0.79 11.11
N ILE A 186 25.90 -0.88 9.78
CA ILE A 186 27.06 -0.39 9.04
C ILE A 186 27.06 1.14 8.99
N PHE A 187 26.02 1.77 8.49
CA PHE A 187 26.02 3.20 8.17
C PHE A 187 25.74 4.11 9.38
N TYR A 188 24.98 3.65 10.35
CA TYR A 188 24.76 4.41 11.57
C TYR A 188 25.75 4.06 12.68
N THR A 189 25.87 2.76 13.03
CA THR A 189 26.63 2.36 14.23
C THR A 189 28.15 2.39 13.99
N TRP A 190 28.64 1.95 12.81
CA TRP A 190 30.08 1.92 12.54
C TRP A 190 30.60 3.17 11.85
N LEU A 191 29.90 3.62 10.81
CA LEU A 191 30.36 4.75 9.99
C LEU A 191 29.84 6.12 10.46
N HIS A 192 28.78 6.18 11.26
CA HIS A 192 28.13 7.41 11.74
C HIS A 192 27.73 8.37 10.61
N LEU A 193 27.31 7.86 9.45
CA LEU A 193 27.04 8.66 8.24
C LEU A 193 25.56 8.98 8.04
N LEU A 194 24.66 8.02 8.36
CA LEU A 194 23.25 8.10 8.06
C LEU A 194 22.39 7.85 9.31
N PRO A 195 21.21 8.48 9.41
CA PRO A 195 20.31 8.28 10.53
C PRO A 195 19.71 6.86 10.53
N PRO A 196 19.49 6.24 11.70
CA PRO A 196 19.00 4.87 11.78
C PRO A 196 17.48 4.77 11.59
N SER A 197 16.73 5.84 11.91
CA SER A 197 15.28 5.80 12.03
C SER A 197 14.65 7.18 11.92
N GLY A 198 13.31 7.23 11.78
CA GLY A 198 12.53 8.45 11.64
C GLY A 198 12.46 8.91 10.19
N MET A 199 11.77 10.01 9.98
CA MET A 199 11.60 10.64 8.66
C MET A 199 12.42 11.92 8.52
N VAL A 200 12.76 12.57 9.64
CA VAL A 200 13.43 13.87 9.70
C VAL A 200 14.23 13.99 10.97
N ASP A 201 15.27 14.80 10.96
CA ASP A 201 16.08 15.10 12.14
C ASP A 201 15.24 15.70 13.28
N VAL A 202 15.68 15.49 14.54
CA VAL A 202 15.01 16.02 15.74
C VAL A 202 15.96 16.97 16.47
N PRO A 203 15.60 18.27 16.62
CA PRO A 203 14.37 18.93 16.16
C PRO A 203 14.32 19.09 14.64
N PRO A 204 13.10 19.14 14.03
CA PRO A 204 12.96 19.33 12.59
C PRO A 204 13.58 20.66 12.13
N PRO A 205 14.30 20.67 10.99
CA PRO A 205 14.84 21.91 10.43
C PRO A 205 13.74 22.94 10.13
N PRO A 206 13.99 24.22 10.41
CA PRO A 206 12.98 25.27 10.30
C PRO A 206 12.69 25.71 8.85
N ASP A 207 13.64 25.56 7.94
CA ASP A 207 13.50 25.95 6.55
C ASP A 207 13.11 24.76 5.66
N PRO A 208 12.29 24.99 4.59
CA PRO A 208 11.77 23.92 3.76
C PRO A 208 12.84 23.11 3.03
N LEU A 209 13.96 23.72 2.64
CA LEU A 209 15.03 23.04 1.90
C LEU A 209 15.79 22.09 2.82
N SER A 210 16.21 22.56 3.99
CA SER A 210 16.88 21.70 5.00
C SER A 210 15.95 20.59 5.49
N TYR A 211 14.65 20.86 5.62
CA TYR A 211 13.66 19.84 5.94
C TYR A 211 13.62 18.75 4.84
N ALA A 212 13.52 19.14 3.58
CA ALA A 212 13.49 18.20 2.46
C ALA A 212 14.79 17.38 2.37
N LEU A 213 15.95 18.01 2.58
CA LEU A 213 17.24 17.32 2.61
C LEU A 213 17.34 16.32 3.78
N SER A 214 16.80 16.68 4.95
CA SER A 214 16.72 15.76 6.09
C SER A 214 15.84 14.55 5.77
N VAL A 215 14.66 14.76 5.17
CA VAL A 215 13.80 13.67 4.71
C VAL A 215 14.53 12.76 3.72
N LEU A 216 15.18 13.32 2.70
CA LEU A 216 15.96 12.54 1.74
C LEU A 216 17.07 11.71 2.41
N LYS A 217 17.77 12.29 3.38
CA LYS A 217 18.81 11.59 4.15
C LYS A 217 18.24 10.38 4.91
N HIS A 218 17.07 10.54 5.53
CA HIS A 218 16.40 9.45 6.26
C HIS A 218 15.82 8.38 5.33
N MET A 219 15.51 8.71 4.07
CA MET A 219 15.05 7.77 3.07
C MET A 219 16.16 6.83 2.56
N ILE A 220 17.44 7.21 2.64
CA ILE A 220 18.55 6.47 2.00
C ILE A 220 18.58 5.00 2.47
N LEU A 221 18.63 4.75 3.78
CA LEU A 221 18.76 3.38 4.29
C LEU A 221 17.55 2.49 3.97
N PRO A 222 16.30 2.90 4.20
CA PRO A 222 15.14 2.08 3.82
C PRO A 222 15.04 1.88 2.31
N MET A 223 15.41 2.89 1.49
CA MET A 223 15.45 2.73 0.05
C MET A 223 16.50 1.72 -0.41
N LEU A 224 17.74 1.82 0.10
CA LEU A 224 18.82 0.88 -0.21
C LEU A 224 18.45 -0.55 0.18
N ALA A 225 17.81 -0.74 1.34
CA ALA A 225 17.34 -2.04 1.81
C ALA A 225 16.41 -2.71 0.77
N TRP A 226 15.47 -1.97 0.23
CA TRP A 226 14.53 -2.47 -0.78
C TRP A 226 15.16 -2.60 -2.17
N ILE A 227 16.07 -1.69 -2.54
CA ILE A 227 16.81 -1.80 -3.81
C ILE A 227 17.66 -3.08 -3.80
N ILE A 228 18.45 -3.31 -2.74
CA ILE A 228 19.29 -4.50 -2.64
C ILE A 228 18.45 -5.78 -2.66
N SER A 229 17.36 -5.82 -1.90
CA SER A 229 16.45 -6.98 -1.86
C SER A 229 15.87 -7.30 -3.25
N GLY A 230 15.45 -6.30 -4.03
CA GLY A 230 14.86 -6.52 -5.35
C GLY A 230 15.85 -6.66 -6.50
N PHE A 231 17.13 -6.33 -6.29
CA PHE A 231 18.09 -6.06 -7.36
C PHE A 231 18.33 -7.24 -8.31
N PHE A 232 18.81 -8.36 -7.79
CA PHE A 232 19.19 -9.48 -8.65
C PHE A 232 18.01 -10.17 -9.30
N LEU A 233 16.97 -10.47 -8.53
CA LEU A 233 15.79 -11.17 -9.04
C LEU A 233 14.98 -10.30 -10.00
N GLY A 234 14.85 -9.00 -9.73
CA GLY A 234 14.13 -8.07 -10.60
C GLY A 234 14.82 -7.92 -11.96
N VAL A 235 16.15 -7.77 -11.95
CA VAL A 235 16.94 -7.72 -13.19
C VAL A 235 16.87 -9.07 -13.93
N TYR A 236 17.03 -10.20 -13.22
CA TYR A 236 16.90 -11.54 -13.80
C TYR A 236 15.53 -11.78 -14.44
N SER A 237 14.47 -11.43 -13.76
CA SER A 237 13.09 -11.58 -14.27
C SER A 237 12.86 -10.74 -15.53
N THR A 238 13.29 -9.47 -15.51
CA THR A 238 13.17 -8.56 -16.66
C THR A 238 14.03 -9.03 -17.83
N ARG A 239 15.25 -9.50 -17.55
CA ARG A 239 16.14 -10.09 -18.57
C ARG A 239 15.48 -11.32 -19.22
N THR A 240 14.91 -12.21 -18.43
CA THR A 240 14.23 -13.43 -18.93
C THR A 240 13.02 -13.05 -19.78
N PHE A 241 12.25 -12.05 -19.35
CA PHE A 241 11.15 -11.52 -20.12
C PHE A 241 11.58 -10.98 -21.49
N PHE A 242 12.65 -10.21 -21.58
CA PHE A 242 13.17 -9.74 -22.87
C PHE A 242 13.73 -10.87 -23.75
N LEU A 243 14.29 -11.94 -23.17
CA LEU A 243 14.72 -13.10 -23.94
C LEU A 243 13.57 -13.78 -24.68
N ILE A 244 12.38 -13.90 -24.05
CA ILE A 244 11.20 -14.46 -24.71
C ILE A 244 10.88 -13.66 -25.98
N PHE A 245 10.85 -12.32 -25.90
CA PHE A 245 10.60 -11.48 -27.07
C PHE A 245 11.72 -11.53 -28.13
N SER A 246 12.96 -11.79 -27.72
CA SER A 246 14.12 -11.83 -28.60
C SER A 246 14.18 -13.08 -29.48
N THR A 247 13.42 -14.12 -29.15
CA THR A 247 13.33 -15.39 -29.89
C THR A 247 12.10 -15.49 -30.79
N GLU A 248 11.29 -14.44 -30.87
CA GLU A 248 10.10 -14.40 -31.70
C GLU A 248 10.45 -14.34 -33.22
N ASP A 249 9.64 -14.97 -34.06
CA ASP A 249 9.86 -15.10 -35.49
C ASP A 249 10.08 -13.77 -36.21
N TYR A 250 9.37 -12.71 -35.78
CA TYR A 250 9.53 -11.38 -36.38
C TYR A 250 10.88 -10.75 -36.05
N VAL A 251 11.52 -11.13 -34.93
CA VAL A 251 12.87 -10.68 -34.56
C VAL A 251 13.88 -11.43 -35.43
N GLU A 252 13.73 -12.74 -35.65
CA GLU A 252 14.57 -13.52 -36.54
C GLU A 252 14.48 -13.01 -37.98
N ALA A 253 13.27 -12.71 -38.46
CA ALA A 253 13.08 -12.07 -39.77
C ALA A 253 13.77 -10.70 -39.87
N ALA A 254 13.79 -9.91 -38.81
CA ALA A 254 14.47 -8.62 -38.77
C ALA A 254 16.01 -8.79 -38.84
N LYS A 255 16.53 -9.80 -38.12
CA LYS A 255 17.96 -10.17 -38.20
C LYS A 255 18.35 -10.65 -39.59
N ALA A 256 17.54 -11.53 -40.22
CA ALA A 256 17.77 -12.01 -41.58
C ALA A 256 17.76 -10.90 -42.63
N LYS A 257 17.00 -9.81 -42.39
CA LYS A 257 17.03 -8.59 -43.24
C LYS A 257 18.23 -7.70 -42.99
N GLY A 258 19.15 -8.06 -42.10
CA GLY A 258 20.36 -7.28 -41.82
C GLY A 258 20.10 -5.96 -41.07
N LEU A 259 18.97 -5.85 -40.34
CA LEU A 259 18.71 -4.63 -39.59
C LEU A 259 19.71 -4.43 -38.44
N PRO A 260 20.12 -3.16 -38.16
CA PRO A 260 21.12 -2.90 -37.13
C PRO A 260 20.60 -3.33 -35.73
N PRO A 261 21.49 -3.88 -34.87
CA PRO A 261 21.09 -4.43 -33.56
C PRO A 261 20.28 -3.47 -32.68
N ARG A 262 20.64 -2.18 -32.66
CA ARG A 262 19.91 -1.14 -31.91
C ARG A 262 18.45 -0.96 -32.39
N LEU A 263 18.23 -1.08 -33.72
CA LEU A 263 16.88 -0.97 -34.27
C LEU A 263 16.03 -2.19 -33.89
N ILE A 264 16.64 -3.39 -33.95
CA ILE A 264 15.98 -4.64 -33.52
C ILE A 264 15.58 -4.54 -32.06
N GLU A 265 16.49 -4.11 -31.18
CA GLU A 265 16.24 -3.95 -29.76
C GLU A 265 15.09 -2.98 -29.47
N THR A 266 15.15 -1.77 -30.00
CA THR A 266 14.23 -0.72 -29.63
C THR A 266 12.86 -0.92 -30.29
N ARG A 267 12.81 -1.36 -31.55
CA ARG A 267 11.57 -1.42 -32.33
C ARG A 267 10.91 -2.80 -32.30
N TYR A 268 11.71 -3.88 -32.23
CA TYR A 268 11.21 -5.25 -32.33
C TYR A 268 11.17 -6.00 -31.00
N ILE A 269 11.99 -5.62 -30.00
CA ILE A 269 11.99 -6.23 -28.68
C ILE A 269 11.33 -5.32 -27.65
N LEU A 270 11.90 -4.13 -27.41
CA LEU A 270 11.43 -3.24 -26.35
C LEU A 270 10.01 -2.75 -26.59
N ARG A 271 9.71 -2.25 -27.78
CA ARG A 271 8.39 -1.67 -28.07
C ARG A 271 7.23 -2.64 -27.93
N PRO A 272 7.29 -3.90 -28.44
CA PRO A 272 6.23 -4.88 -28.20
C PRO A 272 6.11 -5.35 -26.75
N SER A 273 7.20 -5.30 -25.98
CA SER A 273 7.23 -5.70 -24.56
C SER A 273 6.78 -4.60 -23.60
N LEU A 274 6.71 -3.33 -24.04
CA LEU A 274 6.32 -2.20 -23.18
C LEU A 274 4.93 -2.35 -22.53
N PRO A 275 3.86 -2.79 -23.20
CA PRO A 275 2.55 -2.87 -22.55
C PRO A 275 2.54 -3.70 -21.26
N PRO A 276 2.97 -4.99 -21.26
CA PRO A 276 3.02 -5.75 -20.01
C PRO A 276 4.01 -5.20 -18.97
N ILE A 277 5.13 -4.59 -19.40
CA ILE A 277 6.09 -3.95 -18.49
C ILE A 277 5.44 -2.76 -17.78
N LEU A 278 4.75 -1.90 -18.51
CA LEU A 278 4.05 -0.74 -17.92
C LEU A 278 2.89 -1.15 -17.02
N THR A 279 2.20 -2.25 -17.35
CA THR A 279 1.18 -2.85 -16.46
C THR A 279 1.77 -3.22 -15.12
N ASN A 280 2.81 -4.06 -15.17
CA ASN A 280 3.47 -4.54 -13.96
C ASN A 280 4.04 -3.38 -13.13
N PHE A 281 4.61 -2.38 -13.79
CA PHE A 281 5.08 -1.17 -13.11
C PHE A 281 3.95 -0.43 -12.40
N ALA A 282 2.86 -0.13 -13.09
CA ALA A 282 1.75 0.59 -12.48
C ALA A 282 1.10 -0.17 -11.32
N LEU A 283 0.93 -1.50 -11.46
CA LEU A 283 0.45 -2.34 -10.37
C LEU A 283 1.44 -2.39 -9.20
N SER A 284 2.75 -2.40 -9.46
CA SER A 284 3.78 -2.35 -8.43
C SER A 284 3.78 -1.02 -7.67
N VAL A 285 3.56 0.10 -8.37
CA VAL A 285 3.45 1.43 -7.73
C VAL A 285 2.29 1.43 -6.74
N VAL A 286 1.10 0.96 -7.14
CA VAL A 286 -0.05 0.92 -6.23
C VAL A 286 0.13 -0.13 -5.14
N GLY A 287 0.69 -1.30 -5.49
CA GLY A 287 1.04 -2.32 -4.50
C GLY A 287 1.95 -1.77 -3.40
N SER A 288 2.83 -0.85 -3.75
CA SER A 288 3.74 -0.21 -2.80
C SER A 288 3.05 0.71 -1.78
N TRP A 289 1.84 1.21 -2.08
CA TRP A 289 1.09 2.09 -1.19
C TRP A 289 0.43 1.37 0.00
N GLY A 290 0.36 0.05 -0.04
CA GLY A 290 -0.04 -0.75 1.11
C GLY A 290 0.94 -0.68 2.28
N GLY A 291 2.13 -0.13 2.05
CA GLY A 291 3.21 -0.05 3.02
C GLY A 291 3.92 -1.38 3.25
N ALA A 292 4.96 -1.33 4.04
CA ALA A 292 5.70 -2.51 4.47
C ALA A 292 5.84 -2.48 5.99
N ILE A 293 4.93 -3.17 6.68
CA ILE A 293 4.78 -3.14 8.14
C ILE A 293 6.14 -3.26 8.85
N ILE A 294 6.90 -4.32 8.54
CA ILE A 294 8.18 -4.58 9.23
C ILE A 294 9.22 -3.54 8.86
N THR A 295 9.32 -3.13 7.60
CA THR A 295 10.30 -2.12 7.17
C THR A 295 10.04 -0.77 7.82
N GLU A 296 8.80 -0.29 7.80
CA GLU A 296 8.43 0.97 8.41
C GLU A 296 8.62 0.92 9.94
N THR A 297 8.38 -0.24 10.56
CA THR A 297 8.64 -0.43 11.99
C THR A 297 10.13 -0.42 12.31
N VAL A 298 10.97 -1.12 11.54
CA VAL A 298 12.43 -1.18 11.73
C VAL A 298 13.05 0.21 11.60
N PHE A 299 12.65 0.98 10.60
CA PHE A 299 13.15 2.33 10.36
C PHE A 299 12.35 3.42 11.11
N GLN A 300 11.31 3.06 11.87
CA GLN A 300 10.39 4.02 12.52
C GLN A 300 9.88 5.08 11.50
N TRP A 301 9.68 4.65 10.26
CA TRP A 301 9.16 5.51 9.20
C TRP A 301 7.66 5.74 9.43
N PRO A 302 7.21 7.01 9.56
CA PRO A 302 5.83 7.31 9.97
C PRO A 302 4.83 7.14 8.83
N GLY A 303 4.70 5.92 8.31
CA GLY A 303 3.80 5.56 7.22
C GLY A 303 2.67 4.63 7.65
N LEU A 304 1.93 4.10 6.66
CA LEU A 304 0.77 3.21 6.88
C LEU A 304 1.15 1.84 7.45
N GLY A 305 2.33 1.32 7.12
CA GLY A 305 2.82 0.06 7.67
C GLY A 305 3.05 0.17 9.18
N LEU A 306 3.65 1.28 9.63
CA LEU A 306 3.83 1.55 11.06
C LEU A 306 2.48 1.75 11.77
N VAL A 307 1.54 2.47 11.15
CA VAL A 307 0.16 2.61 11.66
C VAL A 307 -0.53 1.24 11.76
N THR A 308 -0.37 0.39 10.75
CA THR A 308 -0.92 -0.98 10.76
C THR A 308 -0.36 -1.78 11.92
N TRP A 309 0.96 -1.72 12.14
CA TRP A 309 1.61 -2.38 13.29
C TRP A 309 1.04 -1.90 14.62
N GLN A 310 0.95 -0.58 14.79
CA GLN A 310 0.38 0.02 16.01
C GLN A 310 -1.08 -0.38 16.20
N ALA A 311 -1.89 -0.36 15.13
CA ALA A 311 -3.30 -0.77 15.19
C ALA A 311 -3.46 -2.25 15.58
N ILE A 312 -2.56 -3.14 15.14
CA ILE A 312 -2.52 -4.54 15.59
C ILE A 312 -2.19 -4.62 17.09
N GLN A 313 -1.18 -3.90 17.54
CA GLN A 313 -0.74 -3.91 18.94
C GLN A 313 -1.82 -3.38 19.89
N TYR A 314 -2.55 -2.36 19.46
CA TYR A 314 -3.62 -1.73 20.27
C TYR A 314 -5.00 -2.35 20.02
N PHE A 315 -5.10 -3.38 19.17
CA PHE A 315 -6.40 -3.97 18.76
C PHE A 315 -7.37 -2.94 18.17
N ASP A 316 -6.83 -1.91 17.49
CA ASP A 316 -7.64 -0.85 16.88
C ASP A 316 -8.20 -1.29 15.52
N THR A 317 -9.19 -2.17 15.57
CA THR A 317 -9.81 -2.78 14.39
C THR A 317 -10.37 -1.77 13.39
N PRO A 318 -11.05 -0.65 13.81
CA PRO A 318 -11.49 0.36 12.86
C PRO A 318 -10.38 0.90 11.97
N VAL A 319 -9.18 1.10 12.52
CA VAL A 319 -8.02 1.57 11.74
C VAL A 319 -7.57 0.51 10.73
N LEU A 320 -7.51 -0.78 11.12
CA LEU A 320 -7.15 -1.87 10.21
C LEU A 320 -8.13 -2.02 9.05
N VAL A 321 -9.42 -2.00 9.35
CA VAL A 321 -10.48 -2.02 8.33
C VAL A 321 -10.36 -0.81 7.41
N GLY A 322 -10.18 0.39 7.99
CA GLY A 322 -10.05 1.63 7.24
C GLY A 322 -8.87 1.62 6.25
N ILE A 323 -7.70 1.13 6.67
CA ILE A 323 -6.53 0.98 5.79
C ILE A 323 -6.86 0.04 4.63
N THR A 324 -7.49 -1.10 4.91
CA THR A 324 -7.86 -2.07 3.87
C THR A 324 -8.87 -1.48 2.88
N VAL A 325 -9.85 -0.74 3.36
CA VAL A 325 -10.87 -0.07 2.52
C VAL A 325 -10.20 0.95 1.58
N ILE A 326 -9.39 1.84 2.13
CA ILE A 326 -8.69 2.87 1.31
C ILE A 326 -7.79 2.20 0.28
N TYR A 327 -7.03 1.18 0.67
CA TYR A 327 -6.18 0.43 -0.26
C TYR A 327 -6.99 -0.25 -1.37
N ALA A 328 -8.13 -0.86 -1.05
CA ALA A 328 -9.01 -1.48 -2.04
C ALA A 328 -9.52 -0.46 -3.07
N TYR A 329 -9.90 0.74 -2.63
CA TYR A 329 -10.30 1.82 -3.54
C TYR A 329 -9.15 2.32 -4.41
N LEU A 330 -7.96 2.51 -3.85
CA LEU A 330 -6.77 2.94 -4.60
C LEU A 330 -6.40 1.90 -5.66
N LEU A 331 -6.42 0.62 -5.30
CA LEU A 331 -6.14 -0.47 -6.24
C LEU A 331 -7.19 -0.53 -7.37
N ALA A 332 -8.47 -0.49 -7.03
CA ALA A 332 -9.55 -0.51 -8.03
C ALA A 332 -9.50 0.70 -8.97
N ALA A 333 -9.26 1.90 -8.43
CA ALA A 333 -9.11 3.11 -9.23
C ALA A 333 -7.93 3.00 -10.20
N THR A 334 -6.80 2.46 -9.75
CA THR A 334 -5.62 2.30 -10.61
C THR A 334 -5.84 1.27 -11.70
N VAL A 335 -6.41 0.11 -11.36
CA VAL A 335 -6.76 -0.89 -12.38
C VAL A 335 -7.71 -0.30 -13.42
N PHE A 336 -8.70 0.49 -12.99
CA PHE A 336 -9.61 1.17 -13.90
C PHE A 336 -8.91 2.20 -14.80
N ILE A 337 -8.01 3.00 -14.25
CA ILE A 337 -7.21 3.95 -15.04
C ILE A 337 -6.33 3.21 -16.05
N LEU A 338 -5.71 2.09 -15.66
CA LEU A 338 -4.92 1.25 -16.57
C LEU A 338 -5.79 0.70 -17.72
N ASP A 339 -7.00 0.22 -17.43
CA ASP A 339 -7.93 -0.27 -18.45
C ASP A 339 -8.29 0.84 -19.46
N ILE A 340 -8.44 2.09 -18.97
CA ILE A 340 -8.66 3.26 -19.87
C ILE A 340 -7.41 3.51 -20.72
N VAL A 341 -6.23 3.56 -20.12
CA VAL A 341 -4.97 3.80 -20.82
C VAL A 341 -4.74 2.74 -21.92
N TYR A 342 -4.93 1.45 -21.60
CA TYR A 342 -4.83 0.38 -22.60
C TYR A 342 -5.83 0.53 -23.72
N SER A 343 -7.06 0.85 -23.40
CA SER A 343 -8.10 1.06 -24.40
C SER A 343 -7.76 2.20 -25.38
N LEU A 344 -6.94 3.17 -24.92
CA LEU A 344 -6.52 4.32 -25.73
C LEU A 344 -5.21 4.06 -26.50
N VAL A 345 -4.30 3.28 -25.94
CA VAL A 345 -2.94 3.10 -26.48
C VAL A 345 -2.83 1.86 -27.35
N ASP A 346 -3.51 0.76 -27.03
CA ASP A 346 -3.39 -0.50 -27.77
C ASP A 346 -4.27 -0.51 -29.04
N PRO A 347 -3.66 -0.50 -30.24
CA PRO A 347 -4.40 -0.54 -31.49
C PRO A 347 -5.17 -1.87 -31.71
N ARG A 348 -4.75 -2.97 -31.05
CA ARG A 348 -5.41 -4.28 -31.17
C ARG A 348 -6.75 -4.26 -30.42
N ILE A 349 -6.79 -3.64 -29.26
CA ILE A 349 -8.03 -3.42 -28.51
C ILE A 349 -8.95 -2.48 -29.30
N LYS A 350 -8.40 -1.40 -29.88
CA LYS A 350 -9.17 -0.50 -30.77
C LYS A 350 -9.80 -1.25 -31.95
N ALA A 351 -9.06 -2.15 -32.58
CA ALA A 351 -9.57 -2.95 -33.72
C ALA A 351 -10.68 -3.93 -33.28
N GLY A 352 -10.62 -4.51 -32.09
CA GLY A 352 -11.67 -5.34 -31.51
C GLY A 352 -12.96 -4.57 -31.20
N PHE A 353 -12.88 -3.27 -30.91
CA PHE A 353 -14.03 -2.39 -30.68
C PHE A 353 -14.55 -1.75 -31.98
N ALA A 354 -13.81 -1.82 -33.08
CA ALA A 354 -14.21 -1.28 -34.38
C ALA A 354 -15.05 -2.25 -35.23
N ARG A 355 -15.04 -3.55 -34.92
CA ARG A 355 -15.88 -4.59 -35.49
C ARG A 355 -17.12 -4.79 -34.60
#